data_1ba9814c1b2e96ac7f70c1def7bc85c4
#
_entry.id   1ba9814c1b2e96ac7f70c1def7bc85c4
#
_cell.length_a   1.000
_cell.length_b   1.000
_cell.length_c   1.000
_cell.angle_alpha   90.00
_cell.angle_beta   90.00
_cell.angle_gamma   90.00
#
_symmetry.space_group_name_H-M   'P 1'
#
loop_
_entity.id
_entity.type
_entity.pdbx_description
1 polymer ?
#
loop_
_entity_poly.entity_id
_entity_poly.type
_entity_poly.pdbx_seq_one_letter_code
_entity_poly.pdbx_strand_id
1 'polypeptide(L)'
;SCHDLERAGGGDGRVTAVGIDGQVGGRNTPTVWNAAFQARLFWDGRARSLEEQALGPIANPIEMGADLDEVVARLRRDPTYVAAFTAAFGPGPAIDAERIARALAAFERTLITPDAPFDRFVAGDTAALTPQQIRGMSLFETVGCVVCHAGPGFSRASRLAPEAGASAFRLFPSLASPYAARYRLTDDLGAAKAGRAGLWRIPSLRNVELTAPYFHNGSVADLGEAVRVMATVQAGRIVGDGPVATLVEWSPETRRLTRRTPAPLTEAE
;
A
#
# COMPACT_ATOMS: atom_id res chain seq x y z
N SER A 1 7.28 1.90 18.03
CA SER A 1 7.16 0.91 16.97
C SER A 1 6.50 1.54 15.76
N CYS A 2 6.98 1.22 14.55
CA CYS A 2 6.35 1.68 13.32
C CYS A 2 5.24 0.72 12.84
N HIS A 3 5.19 -0.50 13.36
CA HIS A 3 4.16 -1.48 13.05
C HIS A 3 3.54 -2.03 14.33
N ASP A 4 2.22 -1.87 14.46
CA ASP A 4 1.42 -2.41 15.55
C ASP A 4 0.47 -3.46 14.95
N LEU A 5 0.71 -4.74 15.28
CA LEU A 5 -0.03 -5.84 14.69
C LEU A 5 -1.46 -5.97 15.25
N GLU A 6 -1.71 -5.41 16.42
CA GLU A 6 -3.02 -5.47 17.07
C GLU A 6 -3.88 -4.24 16.77
N ARG A 7 -3.23 -3.15 16.39
CA ARG A 7 -3.87 -1.85 16.12
C ARG A 7 -3.42 -1.32 14.76
N ALA A 8 -4.08 -0.26 14.31
CA ALA A 8 -3.73 0.45 13.07
C ALA A 8 -3.49 -0.48 11.85
N GLY A 9 -4.10 -1.66 11.82
CA GLY A 9 -4.01 -2.60 10.72
C GLY A 9 -2.58 -3.01 10.34
N GLY A 10 -1.66 -3.07 11.31
CA GLY A 10 -0.25 -3.38 11.08
C GLY A 10 0.61 -2.19 10.60
N GLY A 11 0.09 -0.96 10.66
CA GLY A 11 0.82 0.29 10.60
C GLY A 11 1.02 0.87 11.99
N ASP A 12 1.21 2.19 12.12
CA ASP A 12 1.37 2.88 13.40
C ASP A 12 0.24 3.88 13.72
N GLY A 13 -0.72 4.04 12.82
CA GLY A 13 -1.85 4.97 12.94
C GLY A 13 -1.47 6.45 12.91
N ARG A 14 -0.24 6.79 12.55
CA ARG A 14 0.27 8.16 12.48
C ARG A 14 0.23 8.68 11.05
N VAL A 15 0.23 10.00 10.92
CA VAL A 15 0.32 10.65 9.60
C VAL A 15 1.58 10.22 8.87
N THR A 16 2.73 10.30 9.54
CA THR A 16 4.00 9.77 9.03
C THR A 16 4.75 9.03 10.13
N ALA A 17 5.65 8.13 9.73
CA ALA A 17 6.46 7.35 10.66
C ALA A 17 7.31 8.23 11.58
N VAL A 18 7.48 7.80 12.83
CA VAL A 18 8.41 8.41 13.78
C VAL A 18 9.45 7.38 14.15
N GLY A 19 10.70 7.68 13.81
CA GLY A 19 11.86 6.83 14.05
C GLY A 19 12.62 7.16 15.33
N ILE A 20 13.89 6.78 15.32
CA ILE A 20 14.81 7.00 16.44
C ILE A 20 14.92 8.50 16.78
N ASP A 21 15.09 8.81 18.05
CA ASP A 21 15.25 10.18 18.57
C ASP A 21 14.09 11.13 18.18
N GLY A 22 12.90 10.57 17.86
CA GLY A 22 11.73 11.34 17.49
C GLY A 22 11.80 11.92 16.07
N GLN A 23 12.70 11.47 15.24
CA GLN A 23 12.80 11.89 13.84
C GLN A 23 11.54 11.52 13.06
N VAL A 24 11.02 12.45 12.28
CA VAL A 24 9.76 12.27 11.53
C VAL A 24 10.06 11.96 10.09
N GLY A 25 9.55 10.82 9.62
CA GLY A 25 9.63 10.43 8.23
C GLY A 25 8.69 11.23 7.32
N GLY A 26 8.93 11.18 6.01
CA GLY A 26 8.09 11.88 5.03
C GLY A 26 6.87 11.09 4.55
N ARG A 27 6.73 9.83 4.94
CA ARG A 27 5.68 8.93 4.43
C ARG A 27 4.98 8.20 5.57
N ASN A 28 3.71 7.89 5.32
CA ASN A 28 2.89 7.04 6.18
C ASN A 28 3.46 5.62 6.24
N THR A 29 3.35 4.98 7.39
CA THR A 29 3.78 3.58 7.59
C THR A 29 2.78 2.63 6.94
N PRO A 30 3.15 1.88 5.89
CA PRO A 30 2.26 0.92 5.27
C PRO A 30 2.05 -0.30 6.17
N THR A 31 0.90 -0.95 6.03
CA THR A 31 0.61 -2.22 6.72
C THR A 31 1.62 -3.31 6.37
N VAL A 32 1.94 -4.15 7.35
CA VAL A 32 2.69 -5.41 7.14
C VAL A 32 1.77 -6.61 6.88
N TRP A 33 0.47 -6.48 7.18
CA TRP A 33 -0.51 -7.52 6.87
C TRP A 33 -0.60 -7.76 5.36
N ASN A 34 -0.51 -9.03 4.97
CA ASN A 34 -0.51 -9.46 3.56
C ASN A 34 0.64 -8.89 2.71
N ALA A 35 1.69 -8.33 3.33
CA ALA A 35 2.86 -7.81 2.61
C ALA A 35 3.58 -8.91 1.80
N ALA A 36 3.52 -10.17 2.24
CA ALA A 36 4.06 -11.33 1.54
C ALA A 36 3.55 -11.49 0.09
N PHE A 37 2.33 -11.03 -0.17
CA PHE A 37 1.72 -11.11 -1.50
C PHE A 37 2.07 -9.94 -2.42
N GLN A 38 2.82 -8.93 -1.94
CA GLN A 38 3.21 -7.81 -2.78
C GLN A 38 4.48 -8.12 -3.59
N ALA A 39 4.45 -7.80 -4.87
CA ALA A 39 5.61 -7.95 -5.77
C ALA A 39 6.62 -6.80 -5.61
N ARG A 40 6.19 -5.71 -5.00
CA ARG A 40 6.98 -4.52 -4.71
C ARG A 40 6.61 -4.00 -3.32
N LEU A 41 7.59 -3.50 -2.58
CA LEU A 41 7.44 -3.00 -1.22
C LEU A 41 7.91 -1.56 -1.12
N PHE A 42 7.58 -0.87 -0.01
CA PHE A 42 7.56 0.59 0.13
C PHE A 42 6.52 1.26 -0.80
N TRP A 43 6.18 2.50 -0.53
CA TRP A 43 5.25 3.28 -1.36
C TRP A 43 5.74 3.46 -2.80
N ASP A 44 7.04 3.68 -2.96
CA ASP A 44 7.70 3.86 -4.26
C ASP A 44 8.12 2.54 -4.93
N GLY A 45 7.83 1.40 -4.31
CA GLY A 45 8.07 0.08 -4.89
C GLY A 45 9.54 -0.29 -5.09
N ARG A 46 10.48 0.38 -4.39
CA ARG A 46 11.91 0.19 -4.58
C ARG A 46 12.40 -1.20 -4.18
N ALA A 47 11.82 -1.84 -3.15
CA ALA A 47 12.19 -3.20 -2.75
C ALA A 47 11.36 -4.27 -3.50
N ARG A 48 12.01 -5.37 -3.86
CA ARG A 48 11.46 -6.47 -4.67
C ARG A 48 11.12 -7.72 -3.87
N SER A 49 11.56 -7.77 -2.62
CA SER A 49 11.28 -8.85 -1.69
C SER A 49 11.17 -8.33 -0.27
N LEU A 50 10.59 -9.13 0.64
CA LEU A 50 10.55 -8.82 2.06
C LEU A 50 11.96 -8.73 2.65
N GLU A 51 12.86 -9.58 2.19
CA GLU A 51 14.27 -9.60 2.62
C GLU A 51 14.98 -8.29 2.26
N GLU A 52 14.78 -7.79 1.05
CA GLU A 52 15.34 -6.50 0.61
C GLU A 52 14.73 -5.35 1.40
N GLN A 53 13.43 -5.41 1.67
CA GLN A 53 12.72 -4.37 2.42
C GLN A 53 13.18 -4.31 3.88
N ALA A 54 13.35 -5.46 4.55
CA ALA A 54 13.62 -5.53 5.98
C ALA A 54 14.91 -4.83 6.40
N LEU A 55 15.92 -4.81 5.56
CA LEU A 55 17.20 -4.15 5.85
C LEU A 55 17.14 -2.63 5.75
N GLY A 56 16.22 -2.11 4.92
CA GLY A 56 16.09 -0.68 4.68
C GLY A 56 15.81 0.13 5.96
N PRO A 57 14.72 -0.13 6.69
CA PRO A 57 14.38 0.58 7.93
C PRO A 57 15.45 0.46 9.03
N ILE A 58 16.15 -0.67 9.10
CA ILE A 58 17.22 -0.89 10.09
C ILE A 58 18.35 0.11 9.88
N ALA A 59 18.80 0.28 8.64
CA ALA A 59 19.93 1.13 8.30
C ALA A 59 19.53 2.61 8.07
N ASN A 60 18.24 2.91 7.88
CA ASN A 60 17.82 4.27 7.60
C ASN A 60 18.00 5.19 8.83
N PRO A 61 18.79 6.26 8.74
CA PRO A 61 19.10 7.12 9.87
C PRO A 61 17.89 7.83 10.49
N ILE A 62 16.82 8.03 9.73
CA ILE A 62 15.56 8.63 10.24
C ILE A 62 14.53 7.59 10.69
N GLU A 63 14.82 6.27 10.54
CA GLU A 63 13.95 5.19 11.02
C GLU A 63 14.58 4.52 12.24
N MET A 64 15.41 3.48 12.07
CA MET A 64 16.08 2.81 13.18
C MET A 64 17.53 3.28 13.39
N GLY A 65 18.18 3.84 12.38
CA GLY A 65 19.52 4.46 12.45
C GLY A 65 20.62 3.51 12.91
N ALA A 66 20.46 2.20 12.65
CA ALA A 66 21.39 1.21 13.14
C ALA A 66 22.40 0.80 12.07
N ASP A 67 23.66 0.61 12.47
CA ASP A 67 24.66 -0.06 11.66
C ASP A 67 24.38 -1.57 11.62
N LEU A 68 24.29 -2.15 10.42
CA LEU A 68 23.96 -3.57 10.26
C LEU A 68 25.03 -4.50 10.84
N ASP A 69 26.30 -4.14 10.77
CA ASP A 69 27.38 -4.94 11.35
C ASP A 69 27.31 -4.92 12.88
N GLU A 70 26.95 -3.78 13.47
CA GLU A 70 26.69 -3.68 14.92
C GLU A 70 25.48 -4.50 15.33
N VAL A 71 24.39 -4.50 14.55
CA VAL A 71 23.22 -5.35 14.83
C VAL A 71 23.61 -6.82 14.80
N VAL A 72 24.34 -7.26 13.78
CA VAL A 72 24.87 -8.63 13.66
C VAL A 72 25.75 -8.98 14.88
N ALA A 73 26.69 -8.09 15.23
CA ALA A 73 27.58 -8.30 16.37
C ALA A 73 26.82 -8.38 17.70
N ARG A 74 25.77 -7.61 17.87
CA ARG A 74 24.90 -7.64 19.06
C ARG A 74 24.18 -8.98 19.17
N LEU A 75 23.53 -9.44 18.09
CA LEU A 75 22.81 -10.71 18.07
C LEU A 75 23.74 -11.90 18.30
N ARG A 76 24.97 -11.87 17.76
CA ARG A 76 25.99 -12.91 17.96
C ARG A 76 26.45 -13.04 19.40
N ARG A 77 26.32 -12.01 20.23
CA ARG A 77 26.66 -12.04 21.65
C ARG A 77 25.60 -12.70 22.52
N ASP A 78 24.38 -12.82 22.01
CA ASP A 78 23.29 -13.44 22.75
C ASP A 78 23.16 -14.91 22.36
N PRO A 79 23.41 -15.85 23.28
CA PRO A 79 23.36 -17.28 23.00
C PRO A 79 21.98 -17.76 22.59
N THR A 80 20.91 -17.07 22.98
CA THR A 80 19.53 -17.39 22.60
C THR A 80 19.34 -17.19 21.09
N TYR A 81 19.80 -16.06 20.56
CA TYR A 81 19.76 -15.81 19.12
C TYR A 81 20.68 -16.77 18.37
N VAL A 82 21.89 -17.02 18.87
CA VAL A 82 22.81 -17.97 18.23
C VAL A 82 22.18 -19.36 18.12
N ALA A 83 21.58 -19.87 19.19
CA ALA A 83 20.90 -21.15 19.18
C ALA A 83 19.71 -21.18 18.20
N ALA A 84 18.86 -20.14 18.21
CA ALA A 84 17.69 -20.04 17.34
C ALA A 84 18.10 -19.97 15.85
N PHE A 85 19.10 -19.16 15.51
CA PHE A 85 19.59 -19.04 14.13
C PHE A 85 20.29 -20.33 13.67
N THR A 86 21.04 -21.01 14.56
CA THR A 86 21.63 -22.32 14.25
C THR A 86 20.54 -23.36 13.97
N ALA A 87 19.50 -23.39 14.76
CA ALA A 87 18.38 -24.31 14.56
C ALA A 87 17.65 -24.03 13.24
N ALA A 88 17.47 -22.76 12.87
CA ALA A 88 16.74 -22.36 11.67
C ALA A 88 17.56 -22.50 10.37
N PHE A 89 18.86 -22.22 10.40
CA PHE A 89 19.70 -22.12 9.20
C PHE A 89 20.81 -23.16 9.11
N GLY A 90 20.92 -24.02 10.11
CA GLY A 90 21.97 -25.08 10.17
C GLY A 90 23.31 -24.57 10.74
N PRO A 91 24.30 -25.48 10.88
CA PRO A 91 25.62 -25.14 11.39
C PRO A 91 26.39 -24.25 10.41
N GLY A 92 27.13 -23.28 10.93
CA GLY A 92 27.95 -22.33 10.16
C GLY A 92 28.00 -20.95 10.80
N PRO A 93 28.44 -19.87 10.11
CA PRO A 93 28.38 -18.50 10.64
C PRO A 93 26.92 -18.16 10.93
N ALA A 94 26.57 -18.25 12.22
CA ALA A 94 25.17 -18.37 12.63
C ALA A 94 24.30 -17.17 12.24
N ILE A 95 24.82 -15.96 12.30
CA ILE A 95 24.06 -14.73 12.12
C ILE A 95 24.81 -13.78 11.17
N ASP A 96 24.13 -13.33 10.14
CA ASP A 96 24.54 -12.27 9.22
C ASP A 96 23.30 -11.44 8.80
N ALA A 97 23.51 -10.35 8.09
CA ALA A 97 22.42 -9.46 7.66
C ALA A 97 21.41 -10.18 6.75
N GLU A 98 21.87 -11.09 5.88
CA GLU A 98 20.97 -11.86 5.00
C GLU A 98 20.06 -12.78 5.81
N ARG A 99 20.60 -13.51 6.79
CA ARG A 99 19.82 -14.40 7.65
C ARG A 99 18.86 -13.66 8.55
N ILE A 100 19.25 -12.46 9.03
CA ILE A 100 18.34 -11.56 9.76
C ILE A 100 17.16 -11.15 8.85
N ALA A 101 17.45 -10.71 7.64
CA ALA A 101 16.43 -10.36 6.67
C ALA A 101 15.50 -11.55 6.35
N ARG A 102 16.05 -12.75 6.17
CA ARG A 102 15.27 -13.97 5.92
C ARG A 102 14.41 -14.37 7.11
N ALA A 103 14.89 -14.20 8.33
CA ALA A 103 14.12 -14.47 9.53
C ALA A 103 12.93 -13.50 9.68
N LEU A 104 13.16 -12.19 9.47
CA LEU A 104 12.10 -11.18 9.46
C LEU A 104 11.08 -11.45 8.36
N ALA A 105 11.53 -11.71 7.15
CA ALA A 105 10.67 -12.04 6.02
C ALA A 105 9.87 -13.33 6.25
N ALA A 106 10.43 -14.33 6.91
CA ALA A 106 9.72 -15.56 7.29
C ALA A 106 8.58 -15.25 8.27
N PHE A 107 8.81 -14.40 9.26
CA PHE A 107 7.78 -13.94 10.17
C PHE A 107 6.70 -13.14 9.44
N GLU A 108 7.06 -12.17 8.60
CA GLU A 108 6.08 -11.39 7.84
C GLU A 108 5.21 -12.25 6.92
N ARG A 109 5.72 -13.37 6.40
CA ARG A 109 4.93 -14.33 5.61
C ARG A 109 3.85 -15.04 6.42
N THR A 110 3.90 -15.02 7.74
CA THR A 110 2.83 -15.52 8.61
C THR A 110 1.73 -14.48 8.84
N LEU A 111 2.00 -13.20 8.57
CA LEU A 111 1.08 -12.11 8.78
C LEU A 111 0.08 -12.01 7.61
N ILE A 112 -0.84 -12.94 7.56
CA ILE A 112 -1.89 -13.01 6.53
C ILE A 112 -3.27 -12.94 7.17
N THR A 113 -4.22 -12.37 6.45
CA THR A 113 -5.63 -12.25 6.87
C THR A 113 -6.51 -13.00 5.86
N PRO A 114 -6.59 -14.34 5.98
CA PRO A 114 -7.46 -15.14 5.12
C PRO A 114 -8.91 -15.03 5.58
N ASP A 115 -9.83 -15.54 4.73
CA ASP A 115 -11.24 -15.76 5.06
C ASP A 115 -12.02 -14.46 5.39
N ALA A 116 -11.69 -13.36 4.74
CA ALA A 116 -12.50 -12.16 4.82
C ALA A 116 -13.92 -12.41 4.26
N PRO A 117 -14.94 -11.63 4.65
CA PRO A 117 -16.29 -11.78 4.11
C PRO A 117 -16.34 -11.81 2.58
N PHE A 118 -15.50 -11.00 1.92
CA PHE A 118 -15.36 -11.02 0.47
C PHE A 118 -14.84 -12.37 -0.05
N ASP A 119 -13.87 -12.99 0.62
CA ASP A 119 -13.30 -14.27 0.20
C ASP A 119 -14.36 -15.39 0.28
N ARG A 120 -15.15 -15.41 1.35
CA ARG A 120 -16.26 -16.34 1.50
C ARG A 120 -17.35 -16.13 0.47
N PHE A 121 -17.69 -14.86 0.17
CA PHE A 121 -18.67 -14.53 -0.85
C PHE A 121 -18.24 -15.06 -2.23
N VAL A 122 -16.99 -14.82 -2.61
CA VAL A 122 -16.43 -15.32 -3.89
C VAL A 122 -16.37 -16.86 -3.90
N ALA A 123 -16.17 -17.50 -2.74
CA ALA A 123 -16.20 -18.95 -2.59
C ALA A 123 -17.62 -19.55 -2.60
N GLY A 124 -18.67 -18.71 -2.69
CA GLY A 124 -20.07 -19.15 -2.84
C GLY A 124 -20.97 -18.94 -1.63
N ASP A 125 -20.45 -18.38 -0.52
CA ASP A 125 -21.27 -17.97 0.63
C ASP A 125 -21.96 -16.64 0.34
N THR A 126 -23.12 -16.70 -0.29
CA THR A 126 -23.90 -15.52 -0.69
C THR A 126 -24.39 -14.68 0.49
N ALA A 127 -24.36 -15.20 1.71
CA ALA A 127 -24.74 -14.50 2.93
C ALA A 127 -23.55 -13.73 3.57
N ALA A 128 -22.31 -13.94 3.08
CA ALA A 128 -21.12 -13.32 3.65
C ALA A 128 -21.06 -11.80 3.46
N LEU A 129 -21.77 -11.25 2.46
CA LEU A 129 -21.86 -9.82 2.21
C LEU A 129 -23.31 -9.32 2.34
N THR A 130 -23.45 -8.13 2.90
CA THR A 130 -24.75 -7.44 2.96
C THR A 130 -25.13 -6.91 1.56
N PRO A 131 -26.42 -6.63 1.30
CA PRO A 131 -26.85 -6.00 0.05
C PRO A 131 -26.13 -4.68 -0.25
N GLN A 132 -25.79 -3.89 0.77
CA GLN A 132 -25.02 -2.66 0.61
C GLN A 132 -23.59 -2.94 0.14
N GLN A 133 -22.91 -3.94 0.70
CA GLN A 133 -21.57 -4.33 0.28
C GLN A 133 -21.55 -4.89 -1.15
N ILE A 134 -22.58 -5.63 -1.56
CA ILE A 134 -22.73 -6.10 -2.94
C ILE A 134 -22.91 -4.93 -3.91
N ARG A 135 -23.70 -3.91 -3.54
CA ARG A 135 -23.80 -2.68 -4.34
C ARG A 135 -22.46 -1.95 -4.42
N GLY A 136 -21.73 -1.86 -3.29
CA GLY A 136 -20.38 -1.29 -3.25
C GLY A 136 -19.39 -2.02 -4.16
N MET A 137 -19.47 -3.34 -4.23
CA MET A 137 -18.66 -4.17 -5.14
C MET A 137 -18.98 -3.83 -6.61
N SER A 138 -20.25 -3.70 -6.98
CA SER A 138 -20.66 -3.27 -8.32
C SER A 138 -20.16 -1.87 -8.67
N LEU A 139 -20.22 -0.94 -7.72
CA LEU A 139 -19.69 0.42 -7.90
C LEU A 139 -18.17 0.42 -8.05
N PHE A 140 -17.45 -0.41 -7.30
CA PHE A 140 -16.01 -0.57 -7.41
C PHE A 140 -15.57 -0.97 -8.83
N GLU A 141 -16.37 -1.80 -9.50
CA GLU A 141 -16.17 -2.17 -10.90
C GLU A 141 -16.56 -1.03 -11.85
N THR A 142 -17.77 -0.49 -11.72
CA THR A 142 -18.33 0.48 -12.67
C THR A 142 -17.67 1.85 -12.60
N VAL A 143 -17.19 2.26 -11.44
CA VAL A 143 -16.38 3.48 -11.27
C VAL A 143 -14.97 3.29 -11.82
N GLY A 144 -14.49 2.06 -11.92
CA GLY A 144 -13.19 1.73 -12.50
C GLY A 144 -12.07 1.50 -11.49
N CYS A 145 -12.37 1.35 -10.20
CA CYS A 145 -11.38 1.05 -9.16
C CYS A 145 -10.64 -0.27 -9.42
N VAL A 146 -11.36 -1.25 -9.98
CA VAL A 146 -10.85 -2.57 -10.36
C VAL A 146 -9.72 -2.51 -11.38
N VAL A 147 -9.61 -1.44 -12.17
CA VAL A 147 -8.50 -1.26 -13.14
C VAL A 147 -7.13 -1.32 -12.47
N CYS A 148 -7.03 -0.80 -11.25
CA CYS A 148 -5.81 -0.80 -10.46
C CYS A 148 -5.85 -1.80 -9.31
N HIS A 149 -7.01 -1.98 -8.68
CA HIS A 149 -7.22 -2.79 -7.48
C HIS A 149 -7.91 -4.12 -7.81
N ALA A 150 -7.30 -4.90 -8.71
CA ALA A 150 -7.81 -6.19 -9.14
C ALA A 150 -7.20 -7.38 -8.39
N GLY A 151 -7.87 -8.53 -8.53
CA GLY A 151 -7.44 -9.83 -8.02
C GLY A 151 -7.55 -9.98 -6.49
N PRO A 152 -7.17 -11.13 -5.94
CA PRO A 152 -7.36 -11.45 -4.52
C PRO A 152 -6.63 -10.50 -3.56
N GLY A 153 -5.57 -9.84 -4.01
CA GLY A 153 -4.82 -8.85 -3.23
C GLY A 153 -5.38 -7.43 -3.33
N PHE A 154 -6.44 -7.19 -4.11
CA PHE A 154 -6.93 -5.84 -4.44
C PHE A 154 -5.80 -4.87 -4.83
N SER A 155 -4.87 -5.37 -5.65
CA SER A 155 -3.71 -4.62 -6.13
C SER A 155 -3.09 -5.32 -7.33
N ARG A 156 -2.84 -4.60 -8.41
CA ARG A 156 -2.03 -5.11 -9.53
C ARG A 156 -0.54 -5.24 -9.19
N ALA A 157 -0.09 -4.68 -8.07
CA ALA A 157 1.24 -4.93 -7.53
C ALA A 157 1.31 -6.23 -6.70
N SER A 158 0.21 -6.96 -6.56
CA SER A 158 0.18 -8.26 -5.88
C SER A 158 0.73 -9.36 -6.78
N ARG A 159 1.48 -10.29 -6.18
CA ARG A 159 1.90 -11.55 -6.84
C ARG A 159 0.73 -12.46 -7.21
N LEU A 160 -0.44 -12.21 -6.63
CA LEU A 160 -1.69 -12.92 -6.91
C LEU A 160 -2.48 -12.27 -8.07
N ALA A 161 -2.01 -11.16 -8.62
CA ALA A 161 -2.65 -10.54 -9.77
C ALA A 161 -2.28 -11.31 -11.06
N PRO A 162 -3.23 -11.54 -11.97
CA PRO A 162 -2.99 -12.28 -13.20
C PRO A 162 -1.89 -11.68 -14.11
N GLU A 163 -1.65 -10.38 -13.99
CA GLU A 163 -0.69 -9.62 -14.79
C GLU A 163 0.32 -8.89 -13.88
N ALA A 164 0.84 -9.57 -12.86
CA ALA A 164 1.83 -9.00 -11.96
C ALA A 164 3.09 -8.54 -12.73
N GLY A 165 3.45 -7.28 -12.59
CA GLY A 165 4.68 -6.74 -13.21
C GLY A 165 4.53 -5.36 -13.79
N ALA A 166 4.31 -5.22 -15.09
CA ALA A 166 4.27 -3.92 -15.79
C ALA A 166 3.16 -2.95 -15.30
N SER A 167 2.10 -3.50 -14.71
CA SER A 167 0.95 -2.73 -14.19
C SER A 167 1.04 -2.39 -12.70
N ALA A 168 2.14 -2.72 -12.02
CA ALA A 168 2.28 -2.55 -10.57
C ALA A 168 2.30 -1.09 -10.10
N PHE A 169 2.53 -0.15 -11.00
CA PHE A 169 2.68 1.28 -10.72
C PHE A 169 1.63 2.11 -11.44
N ARG A 170 1.26 3.24 -10.81
CA ARG A 170 0.40 4.27 -11.41
C ARG A 170 0.87 5.65 -11.03
N LEU A 171 0.61 6.60 -11.93
CA LEU A 171 0.70 8.02 -11.62
C LEU A 171 -0.46 8.36 -10.67
N PHE A 172 -0.14 9.10 -9.60
CA PHE A 172 -1.12 9.57 -8.64
C PHE A 172 -0.68 10.92 -8.05
N PRO A 173 -1.57 11.92 -8.01
CA PRO A 173 -2.86 11.98 -8.69
C PRO A 173 -2.69 12.05 -10.22
N SER A 174 -3.56 11.39 -11.00
CA SER A 174 -3.47 11.42 -12.47
C SER A 174 -4.25 12.55 -13.10
N LEU A 175 -5.20 13.12 -12.37
CA LEU A 175 -6.03 14.24 -12.81
C LEU A 175 -5.84 15.45 -11.91
N ALA A 176 -5.85 16.64 -12.52
CA ALA A 176 -5.79 17.89 -11.78
C ALA A 176 -7.10 18.07 -10.98
N SER A 177 -6.96 18.35 -9.69
CA SER A 177 -8.09 18.57 -8.79
C SER A 177 -7.65 19.41 -7.59
N PRO A 178 -8.53 20.23 -6.99
CA PRO A 178 -8.28 20.91 -5.72
C PRO A 178 -7.87 19.96 -4.58
N TYR A 179 -8.29 18.70 -4.62
CA TYR A 179 -7.85 17.67 -3.66
C TYR A 179 -6.34 17.43 -3.68
N ALA A 180 -5.72 17.50 -4.86
CA ALA A 180 -4.27 17.30 -4.96
C ALA A 180 -3.48 18.35 -4.15
N ALA A 181 -3.89 19.61 -4.22
CA ALA A 181 -3.30 20.70 -3.43
C ALA A 181 -3.71 20.61 -1.95
N ARG A 182 -5.01 20.43 -1.67
CA ARG A 182 -5.53 20.34 -0.30
C ARG A 182 -4.82 19.29 0.54
N TYR A 183 -4.57 18.12 -0.02
CA TYR A 183 -3.95 17.00 0.66
C TYR A 183 -2.46 16.82 0.32
N ARG A 184 -1.85 17.78 -0.36
CA ARG A 184 -0.42 17.80 -0.68
C ARG A 184 0.05 16.52 -1.37
N LEU A 185 -0.78 15.97 -2.27
CA LEU A 185 -0.54 14.67 -2.90
C LEU A 185 0.60 14.67 -3.92
N THR A 186 1.12 15.84 -4.27
CA THR A 186 2.19 16.05 -5.26
C THR A 186 3.51 16.53 -4.67
N ASP A 187 3.60 16.67 -3.36
CA ASP A 187 4.83 17.12 -2.69
C ASP A 187 5.93 16.05 -2.72
N ASP A 188 5.55 14.78 -2.82
CA ASP A 188 6.44 13.63 -3.04
C ASP A 188 6.07 12.95 -4.35
N LEU A 189 7.06 12.66 -5.17
CA LEU A 189 6.88 12.06 -6.48
C LEU A 189 7.12 10.54 -6.51
N GLY A 190 7.36 9.91 -5.36
CA GLY A 190 7.57 8.48 -5.24
C GLY A 190 8.73 7.98 -6.09
N ALA A 191 8.45 7.07 -7.02
CA ALA A 191 9.43 6.53 -7.97
C ALA A 191 9.67 7.42 -9.20
N ALA A 192 8.87 8.48 -9.40
CA ALA A 192 9.09 9.42 -10.49
C ALA A 192 10.26 10.36 -10.16
N LYS A 193 11.12 10.63 -11.16
CA LYS A 193 12.27 11.53 -11.00
C LYS A 193 11.91 12.99 -11.26
N ALA A 194 10.84 13.22 -12.01
CA ALA A 194 10.32 14.55 -12.35
C ALA A 194 8.88 14.43 -12.84
N GLY A 195 8.12 15.52 -12.82
CA GLY A 195 6.77 15.58 -13.34
C GLY A 195 5.80 16.32 -12.43
N ARG A 196 4.50 16.20 -12.74
CA ARG A 196 3.40 16.82 -11.97
C ARG A 196 2.62 15.81 -11.13
N ALA A 197 2.95 14.53 -11.23
CA ALA A 197 2.32 13.45 -10.48
C ALA A 197 3.38 12.46 -10.03
N GLY A 198 3.20 11.90 -8.85
CA GLY A 198 4.07 10.86 -8.32
C GLY A 198 3.82 9.51 -9.00
N LEU A 199 4.86 8.71 -9.14
CA LEU A 199 4.74 7.31 -9.58
C LEU A 199 4.77 6.40 -8.36
N TRP A 200 3.66 5.70 -8.13
CA TRP A 200 3.45 4.93 -6.91
C TRP A 200 3.12 3.47 -7.20
N ARG A 201 3.61 2.60 -6.34
CA ARG A 201 3.11 1.22 -6.29
C ARG A 201 1.63 1.25 -5.91
N ILE A 202 0.82 0.46 -6.60
CA ILE A 202 -0.59 0.29 -6.26
C ILE A 202 -0.68 -0.49 -4.94
N PRO A 203 -1.18 0.13 -3.85
CA PRO A 203 -1.30 -0.57 -2.57
C PRO A 203 -2.42 -1.62 -2.61
N SER A 204 -2.34 -2.62 -1.73
CA SER A 204 -3.46 -3.50 -1.43
C SER A 204 -4.56 -2.72 -0.72
N LEU A 205 -5.82 -3.07 -0.98
CA LEU A 205 -6.96 -2.55 -0.22
C LEU A 205 -7.45 -3.56 0.84
N ARG A 206 -6.76 -4.69 1.03
CA ARG A 206 -7.09 -5.58 2.14
C ARG A 206 -6.88 -4.88 3.47
N ASN A 207 -7.88 -5.00 4.36
CA ASN A 207 -7.90 -4.36 5.68
C ASN A 207 -7.82 -2.82 5.63
N VAL A 208 -8.14 -2.20 4.49
CA VAL A 208 -7.98 -0.75 4.31
C VAL A 208 -8.76 0.06 5.36
N GLU A 209 -9.89 -0.43 5.86
CA GLU A 209 -10.66 0.21 6.93
C GLU A 209 -9.89 0.37 8.25
N LEU A 210 -8.87 -0.45 8.48
CA LEU A 210 -8.06 -0.45 9.69
C LEU A 210 -6.76 0.33 9.57
N THR A 211 -6.41 0.80 8.36
CA THR A 211 -5.07 1.33 8.05
C THR A 211 -5.04 2.85 7.89
N ALA A 212 -6.00 3.57 8.49
CA ALA A 212 -5.94 5.03 8.54
C ALA A 212 -4.67 5.53 9.27
N PRO A 213 -4.13 6.70 8.89
CA PRO A 213 -4.56 7.59 7.81
C PRO A 213 -4.08 7.14 6.42
N TYR A 214 -4.70 7.67 5.37
CA TYR A 214 -4.57 7.21 4.00
C TYR A 214 -3.59 8.03 3.17
N PHE A 215 -3.20 7.45 2.02
CA PHE A 215 -2.18 7.89 1.07
C PHE A 215 -0.75 7.81 1.59
N HIS A 216 0.19 7.99 0.68
CA HIS A 216 1.63 7.90 0.98
C HIS A 216 2.09 8.90 2.05
N ASN A 217 1.41 10.02 2.19
CA ASN A 217 1.72 11.09 3.14
C ASN A 217 0.75 11.13 4.35
N GLY A 218 -0.17 10.17 4.48
CA GLY A 218 -1.11 10.08 5.59
C GLY A 218 -2.05 11.29 5.74
N SER A 219 -2.29 12.03 4.66
CA SER A 219 -3.00 13.32 4.73
C SER A 219 -4.50 13.23 4.93
N VAL A 220 -5.09 12.04 4.79
CA VAL A 220 -6.54 11.82 4.89
C VAL A 220 -6.83 10.79 5.95
N ALA A 221 -7.60 11.15 6.98
CA ALA A 221 -7.91 10.27 8.10
C ALA A 221 -9.18 9.44 7.90
N ASP A 222 -10.12 9.93 7.10
CA ASP A 222 -11.42 9.29 6.86
C ASP A 222 -11.41 8.47 5.56
N LEU A 223 -11.92 7.21 5.64
CA LEU A 223 -11.96 6.33 4.48
C LEU A 223 -12.91 6.82 3.39
N GLY A 224 -14.06 7.36 3.76
CA GLY A 224 -15.01 7.93 2.80
C GLY A 224 -14.40 9.08 2.03
N GLU A 225 -13.67 9.96 2.72
CA GLU A 225 -12.93 11.05 2.07
C GLU A 225 -11.79 10.51 1.18
N ALA A 226 -11.08 9.47 1.60
CA ALA A 226 -10.06 8.84 0.75
C ALA A 226 -10.68 8.26 -0.54
N VAL A 227 -11.86 7.66 -0.45
CA VAL A 227 -12.61 7.18 -1.62
C VAL A 227 -13.03 8.33 -2.53
N ARG A 228 -13.55 9.44 -1.98
CA ARG A 228 -13.92 10.65 -2.76
C ARG A 228 -12.69 11.23 -3.49
N VAL A 229 -11.56 11.34 -2.78
CA VAL A 229 -10.30 11.79 -3.38
C VAL A 229 -9.91 10.88 -4.54
N MET A 230 -9.88 9.55 -4.33
CA MET A 230 -9.51 8.59 -5.38
C MET A 230 -10.48 8.62 -6.56
N ALA A 231 -11.79 8.66 -6.30
CA ALA A 231 -12.80 8.75 -7.35
C ALA A 231 -12.58 9.99 -8.23
N THR A 232 -12.21 11.11 -7.62
CA THR A 232 -12.00 12.38 -8.35
C THR A 232 -10.64 12.41 -9.05
N VAL A 233 -9.53 12.21 -8.32
CA VAL A 233 -8.18 12.46 -8.87
C VAL A 233 -7.64 11.31 -9.72
N GLN A 234 -8.24 10.13 -9.64
CA GLN A 234 -7.79 8.94 -10.35
C GLN A 234 -8.82 8.41 -11.35
N ALA A 235 -10.08 8.33 -10.96
CA ALA A 235 -11.15 7.82 -11.82
C ALA A 235 -11.95 8.95 -12.52
N GLY A 236 -11.70 10.20 -12.18
CA GLY A 236 -12.35 11.36 -12.78
C GLY A 236 -13.84 11.45 -12.45
N ARG A 237 -14.28 10.82 -11.35
CA ARG A 237 -15.66 10.89 -10.89
C ARG A 237 -15.83 12.03 -9.89
N ILE A 238 -16.98 12.67 -9.94
CA ILE A 238 -17.40 13.68 -8.97
C ILE A 238 -18.30 12.98 -7.97
N VAL A 239 -18.12 13.24 -6.69
CA VAL A 239 -18.99 12.74 -5.63
C VAL A 239 -19.69 13.95 -4.99
N GLY A 240 -21.04 14.00 -5.10
CA GLY A 240 -21.83 15.14 -4.62
C GLY A 240 -21.41 16.46 -5.28
N ASP A 241 -21.30 17.52 -4.49
CA ASP A 241 -20.84 18.85 -4.91
C ASP A 241 -19.30 18.99 -4.98
N GLY A 242 -18.59 17.87 -5.04
CA GLY A 242 -17.14 17.84 -5.07
C GLY A 242 -16.53 18.53 -6.29
N PRO A 243 -15.21 18.80 -6.24
CA PRO A 243 -14.52 19.49 -7.33
C PRO A 243 -14.55 18.66 -8.62
N VAL A 244 -14.89 19.30 -9.71
CA VAL A 244 -15.01 18.68 -11.05
C VAL A 244 -13.62 18.30 -11.57
N ALA A 245 -13.43 17.04 -11.95
CA ALA A 245 -12.29 16.59 -12.72
C ALA A 245 -12.69 16.41 -14.20
N THR A 246 -11.82 16.85 -15.10
CA THR A 246 -12.01 16.62 -16.54
C THR A 246 -11.21 15.40 -16.94
N LEU A 247 -11.90 14.35 -17.37
CA LEU A 247 -11.25 13.18 -17.98
C LEU A 247 -10.78 13.51 -19.40
N VAL A 248 -9.58 13.08 -19.71
CA VAL A 248 -9.07 13.05 -21.07
C VAL A 248 -8.99 11.59 -21.48
N GLU A 249 -9.92 11.16 -22.32
CA GLU A 249 -9.98 9.80 -22.81
C GLU A 249 -9.48 9.74 -24.25
N TRP A 250 -8.66 8.72 -24.54
CA TRP A 250 -8.32 8.40 -25.92
C TRP A 250 -9.47 7.60 -26.54
N SER A 251 -10.06 8.13 -27.61
CA SER A 251 -11.03 7.40 -28.42
C SER A 251 -10.31 6.67 -29.54
N PRO A 252 -10.31 5.31 -29.55
CA PRO A 252 -9.73 4.55 -30.65
C PRO A 252 -10.44 4.77 -31.98
N GLU A 253 -11.74 5.06 -31.93
CA GLU A 253 -12.59 5.26 -33.10
C GLU A 253 -12.26 6.58 -33.82
N THR A 254 -12.11 7.67 -33.06
CA THR A 254 -11.82 8.99 -33.61
C THR A 254 -10.31 9.30 -33.66
N ARG A 255 -9.46 8.49 -33.02
CA ARG A 255 -8.02 8.72 -32.81
C ARG A 255 -7.72 10.10 -32.23
N ARG A 256 -8.58 10.57 -31.32
CA ARG A 256 -8.46 11.89 -30.68
C ARG A 256 -8.60 11.77 -29.16
N LEU A 257 -7.95 12.66 -28.47
CA LEU A 257 -8.19 12.90 -27.04
C LEU A 257 -9.50 13.69 -26.89
N THR A 258 -10.49 13.09 -26.28
CA THR A 258 -11.77 13.74 -25.96
C THR A 258 -11.81 14.10 -24.49
N ARG A 259 -12.33 15.30 -24.20
CA ARG A 259 -12.62 15.70 -22.82
C ARG A 259 -14.03 15.28 -22.48
N ARG A 260 -14.17 14.54 -21.39
CA ARG A 260 -15.46 14.13 -20.86
C ARG A 260 -15.57 14.57 -19.40
N THR A 261 -16.69 15.16 -19.06
CA THR A 261 -17.09 15.35 -17.66
C THR A 261 -17.90 14.13 -17.26
N PRO A 262 -17.39 13.27 -16.38
CA PRO A 262 -18.16 12.11 -15.93
C PRO A 262 -19.41 12.56 -15.16
N ALA A 263 -20.46 11.74 -15.21
CA ALA A 263 -21.61 11.95 -14.36
C ALA A 263 -21.21 11.93 -12.88
N PRO A 264 -21.71 12.83 -12.05
CA PRO A 264 -21.46 12.79 -10.62
C PRO A 264 -22.03 11.50 -10.01
N LEU A 265 -21.35 10.99 -9.01
CA LEU A 265 -21.88 9.95 -8.14
C LEU A 265 -22.83 10.60 -7.14
N THR A 266 -23.90 9.94 -6.77
CA THR A 266 -24.79 10.42 -5.70
C THR A 266 -24.13 10.22 -4.34
N GLU A 267 -24.57 10.93 -3.32
CA GLU A 267 -24.10 10.73 -1.93
C GLU A 267 -24.36 9.30 -1.42
N ALA A 268 -25.32 8.61 -2.03
CA ALA A 268 -25.66 7.22 -1.68
C ALA A 268 -24.76 6.19 -2.41
N GLU A 269 -24.08 6.59 -3.47
CA GLU A 269 -23.12 5.80 -4.23
C GLU A 269 -21.70 6.03 -3.71
#